data_3705794fd2a7bada1bad1d0575281779
#
_entry.id   3705794fd2a7bada1bad1d0575281779
#
_cell.length_a   1.000
_cell.length_b   1.000
_cell.length_c   1.000
_cell.angle_alpha   90.00
_cell.angle_beta   90.00
_cell.angle_gamma   90.00
#
_symmetry.space_group_name_H-M   'P 1'
#
loop_
_entity.id
_entity.type
_entity.pdbx_description
1 polymer ?
#
loop_
_entity_poly.entity_id
_entity_poly.type
_entity_poly.pdbx_seq_one_letter_code
_entity_poly.pdbx_strand_id
1 'polypeptide(L)'
;MNISGGKGVLKFFSKNKKGVSETNQAYENVGHESPAIPKLVKPIHANAILADGRLYDTQTATYVCEYGNLSLFVTKNGRWFGAKSKYELAGYSADKNGDRTAEYRLTYYGLECIDKIFVMQHLWYCSHKLYKKYFGELEEG
;
A
#
# COMPACT_ATOMS: atom_id res chain seq x y z
N MET A 1 -2.13 5.81 -2.18
CA MET A 1 -1.43 6.18 -2.62
C MET A 1 -1.13 6.53 -2.73
N ASN A 2 -1.47 6.31 -2.12
CA ASN A 2 -0.90 6.73 -2.41
C ASN A 2 -0.55 6.96 -2.31
N ILE A 3 -0.58 6.77 -1.91
CA ILE A 3 0.19 7.10 -1.94
C ILE A 3 0.32 7.46 -1.81
N SER A 4 0.16 7.25 -1.60
CA SER A 4 0.70 7.69 -1.68
C SER A 4 1.00 7.96 -1.42
N GLY A 5 0.57 7.62 -1.23
CA GLY A 5 1.44 7.89 -1.21
C GLY A 5 1.78 8.10 -1.13
N GLY A 6 1.48 8.07 -0.34
CA GLY A 6 2.40 8.27 -0.50
C GLY A 6 2.74 8.48 -0.59
N LYS A 7 2.93 8.56 -0.13
CA LYS A 7 3.69 8.74 -0.43
C LYS A 7 4.42 8.83 -0.82
N GLY A 8 3.78 8.33 -0.45
CA GLY A 8 4.79 8.53 -1.04
C GLY A 8 5.20 8.37 -1.45
N VAL A 9 5.36 7.99 -1.01
CA VAL A 9 6.08 8.04 -1.73
C VAL A 9 6.29 7.89 -2.23
N LEU A 10 6.10 7.54 -1.68
CA LEU A 10 6.60 7.65 -2.33
C LEU A 10 6.20 7.74 -2.97
N LYS A 11 5.99 7.63 -2.71
CA LYS A 11 5.95 7.95 -3.43
C LYS A 11 6.20 7.59 -4.02
N PHE A 12 5.94 7.24 -3.65
CA PHE A 12 6.36 7.00 -4.30
C PHE A 12 5.74 6.63 -4.92
N PHE A 13 5.14 6.40 -4.75
CA PHE A 13 5.07 6.30 -5.41
C PHE A 13 4.19 6.26 -5.90
N SER A 14 3.57 5.67 -5.41
CA SER A 14 3.33 6.01 -6.02
C SER A 14 2.87 6.00 -6.47
N LYS A 15 2.56 5.66 -6.21
CA LYS A 15 2.49 6.09 -6.68
C LYS A 15 2.51 6.09 -7.34
N ASN A 16 2.08 5.77 -6.96
CA ASN A 16 2.27 6.21 -7.59
C ASN A 16 2.08 6.09 -8.16
N LYS A 17 1.75 6.03 -8.24
CA LYS A 17 1.77 6.23 -8.74
C LYS A 17 1.39 6.80 -9.44
N LYS A 18 1.14 6.49 -9.02
CA LYS A 18 0.73 7.20 -9.81
C LYS A 18 1.01 8.36 -10.41
N GLY A 19 0.83 8.77 -10.88
CA GLY A 19 1.01 9.94 -11.64
C GLY A 19 2.33 10.59 -11.45
N VAL A 20 3.33 9.97 -11.72
CA VAL A 20 4.67 10.46 -11.43
C VAL A 20 5.52 10.60 -12.68
N SER A 21 4.92 10.45 -13.82
CA SER A 21 5.70 10.34 -15.03
C SER A 21 6.40 11.63 -15.40
N GLU A 22 5.84 12.75 -15.06
CA GLU A 22 6.41 14.02 -15.49
C GLU A 22 7.77 14.28 -14.88
N THR A 23 7.94 13.88 -13.66
CA THR A 23 9.20 14.14 -13.00
C THR A 23 10.34 13.32 -13.57
N ASN A 24 10.01 12.22 -14.17
CA ASN A 24 11.04 11.35 -14.73
C ASN A 24 11.75 12.00 -15.91
N GLN A 25 11.05 12.86 -16.61
CA GLN A 25 11.64 13.46 -17.78
C GLN A 25 12.80 14.39 -17.44
N ALA A 26 12.77 14.96 -16.25
CA ALA A 26 13.86 15.82 -15.84
C ALA A 26 15.17 15.06 -15.78
N TYR A 27 15.11 13.85 -15.34
CA TYR A 27 16.33 13.05 -15.24
C TYR A 27 16.89 12.70 -16.59
N GLU A 28 16.02 12.38 -17.52
CA GLU A 28 16.46 12.03 -18.84
C GLU A 28 17.10 13.20 -19.54
N ASN A 29 16.55 14.39 -19.32
CA ASN A 29 17.06 15.57 -19.97
C ASN A 29 18.44 15.95 -19.50
N VAL A 30 18.80 15.53 -18.31
CA VAL A 30 20.11 15.81 -17.78
C VAL A 30 21.15 14.94 -18.44
N GLY A 31 20.73 13.84 -19.05
CA GLY A 31 21.68 12.96 -19.71
C GLY A 31 22.44 12.07 -18.78
N HIS A 32 22.05 12.03 -17.53
CA HIS A 32 22.66 11.15 -16.58
C HIS A 32 21.89 9.85 -16.49
N GLU A 33 22.55 8.86 -15.94
CA GLU A 33 21.86 7.64 -15.63
C GLU A 33 20.78 7.92 -14.60
N SER A 34 19.67 7.27 -14.78
CA SER A 34 18.59 7.35 -13.80
C SER A 34 19.09 6.87 -12.46
N PRO A 35 18.64 7.51 -11.37
CA PRO A 35 18.97 6.98 -10.07
C PRO A 35 18.49 5.55 -9.97
N ALA A 36 19.23 4.70 -9.29
CA ALA A 36 18.80 3.33 -9.11
C ALA A 36 17.46 3.32 -8.40
N ILE A 37 16.50 2.58 -8.96
CA ILE A 37 15.20 2.44 -8.35
C ILE A 37 15.36 1.53 -7.14
N PRO A 38 14.91 1.97 -5.96
CA PRO A 38 15.01 1.13 -4.79
C PRO A 38 14.28 -0.18 -5.04
N LYS A 39 14.88 -1.26 -4.59
CA LYS A 39 14.30 -2.58 -4.76
C LYS A 39 13.48 -2.92 -3.53
N LEU A 40 12.27 -3.45 -3.75
CA LEU A 40 11.44 -3.91 -2.65
C LEU A 40 11.68 -5.39 -2.46
N VAL A 41 11.96 -5.76 -1.22
CA VAL A 41 12.10 -7.17 -0.87
C VAL A 41 10.82 -7.62 -0.18
N LYS A 42 10.75 -8.91 0.15
CA LYS A 42 9.56 -9.51 0.73
C LYS A 42 9.10 -8.74 1.96
N PRO A 43 7.80 -8.39 2.05
CA PRO A 43 7.31 -7.62 3.18
C PRO A 43 7.26 -8.45 4.46
N ILE A 44 7.25 -7.74 5.58
CA ILE A 44 7.00 -8.34 6.88
C ILE A 44 5.55 -8.12 7.20
N HIS A 45 4.83 -9.24 7.33
CA HIS A 45 3.41 -9.22 7.67
C HIS A 45 3.21 -9.20 9.17
N ALA A 46 2.02 -8.81 9.58
CA ALA A 46 1.67 -8.75 11.00
C ALA A 46 0.34 -9.44 11.20
N ASN A 47 0.16 -9.98 12.41
CA ASN A 47 -1.13 -10.51 12.78
C ASN A 47 -1.41 -10.11 14.22
N ALA A 48 -2.70 -10.11 14.56
CA ALA A 48 -3.12 -9.72 15.91
C ALA A 48 -4.54 -10.17 16.14
N ILE A 49 -4.85 -10.43 17.41
CA ILE A 49 -6.23 -10.64 17.82
C ILE A 49 -6.78 -9.25 18.13
N LEU A 50 -7.84 -8.88 17.43
CA LEU A 50 -8.39 -7.54 17.56
C LEU A 50 -9.59 -7.52 18.52
N ALA A 51 -10.26 -6.38 18.59
CA ALA A 51 -11.28 -6.14 19.61
C ALA A 51 -12.45 -7.12 19.54
N ASP A 52 -12.72 -7.68 18.35
CA ASP A 52 -13.79 -8.65 18.18
C ASP A 52 -13.37 -10.08 18.53
N GLY A 53 -12.15 -10.25 19.04
CA GLY A 53 -11.65 -11.55 19.45
C GLY A 53 -11.18 -12.46 18.33
N ARG A 54 -11.07 -11.93 17.11
CA ARG A 54 -10.66 -12.70 15.95
C ARG A 54 -9.24 -12.38 15.55
N LEU A 55 -8.59 -13.36 14.94
CA LEU A 55 -7.24 -13.18 14.43
C LEU A 55 -7.27 -12.55 13.05
N TYR A 56 -6.51 -11.48 12.88
CA TYR A 56 -6.35 -10.79 11.60
C TYR A 56 -4.90 -10.85 11.18
N ASP A 57 -4.66 -11.07 9.89
CA ASP A 57 -3.30 -11.33 9.40
C ASP A 57 -3.15 -10.67 8.02
N THR A 58 -2.21 -9.76 7.89
CA THR A 58 -2.00 -9.08 6.61
C THR A 58 -1.51 -10.05 5.53
N GLN A 59 -0.94 -11.19 5.91
CA GLN A 59 -0.44 -12.15 4.93
C GLN A 59 -1.56 -12.90 4.23
N THR A 60 -2.61 -13.25 4.96
CA THR A 60 -3.72 -14.05 4.42
C THR A 60 -4.88 -13.22 3.93
N ALA A 61 -4.95 -11.96 4.32
CA ALA A 61 -6.00 -11.05 3.88
C ALA A 61 -5.63 -10.41 2.56
N THR A 62 -6.61 -9.80 1.93
CA THR A 62 -6.40 -9.10 0.65
C THR A 62 -6.24 -7.61 0.90
N TYR A 63 -5.15 -7.06 0.42
CA TYR A 63 -4.96 -5.62 0.44
C TYR A 63 -5.89 -4.98 -0.58
N VAL A 64 -6.58 -3.91 -0.19
CA VAL A 64 -7.54 -3.25 -1.07
C VAL A 64 -7.06 -1.87 -1.49
N CYS A 65 -6.77 -1.01 -0.56
CA CYS A 65 -6.31 0.36 -0.86
C CYS A 65 -5.88 1.04 0.44
N GLU A 66 -5.44 2.29 0.33
CA GLU A 66 -5.13 3.07 1.51
C GLU A 66 -6.39 3.71 2.07
N TYR A 67 -6.43 3.85 3.38
CA TYR A 67 -7.53 4.46 4.13
C TYR A 67 -6.91 5.38 5.16
N GLY A 68 -6.79 6.67 4.80
CA GLY A 68 -6.05 7.58 5.64
C GLY A 68 -4.60 7.15 5.74
N ASN A 69 -4.12 6.94 6.96
CA ASN A 69 -2.76 6.48 7.18
C ASN A 69 -2.68 4.96 7.37
N LEU A 70 -3.74 4.25 7.02
CA LEU A 70 -3.79 2.80 7.16
C LEU A 70 -3.85 2.15 5.79
N SER A 71 -3.30 0.94 5.72
CA SER A 71 -3.54 0.05 4.58
C SER A 71 -4.78 -0.76 4.89
N LEU A 72 -5.73 -0.75 3.97
CA LEU A 72 -7.02 -1.39 4.18
C LEU A 72 -7.00 -2.80 3.64
N PHE A 73 -7.40 -3.74 4.48
CA PHE A 73 -7.44 -5.16 4.13
C PHE A 73 -8.84 -5.72 4.34
N VAL A 74 -9.14 -6.77 3.59
CA VAL A 74 -10.37 -7.53 3.80
C VAL A 74 -10.00 -9.02 3.94
N THR A 75 -10.59 -9.68 4.92
CA THR A 75 -10.35 -11.11 5.14
C THR A 75 -11.20 -11.93 4.18
N LYS A 76 -10.89 -13.23 4.12
CA LYS A 76 -11.67 -14.16 3.30
C LYS A 76 -13.13 -14.19 3.72
N ASN A 77 -13.40 -13.89 4.98
CA ASN A 77 -14.77 -13.87 5.51
C ASN A 77 -15.45 -12.52 5.35
N GLY A 78 -14.82 -11.58 4.65
CA GLY A 78 -15.42 -10.29 4.39
C GLY A 78 -15.31 -9.29 5.51
N ARG A 79 -14.39 -9.48 6.44
CA ARG A 79 -14.16 -8.55 7.54
C ARG A 79 -13.05 -7.58 7.18
N TRP A 80 -13.21 -6.33 7.59
CA TRP A 80 -12.30 -5.25 7.23
C TRP A 80 -11.43 -4.85 8.40
N PHE A 81 -10.16 -4.61 8.11
CA PHE A 81 -9.26 -4.09 9.12
C PHE A 81 -8.20 -3.24 8.43
N GLY A 82 -7.52 -2.44 9.23
CA GLY A 82 -6.43 -1.60 8.76
C GLY A 82 -5.15 -1.97 9.44
N ALA A 83 -4.05 -1.69 8.76
CA ALA A 83 -2.73 -1.88 9.33
C ALA A 83 -1.88 -0.67 8.97
N LYS A 84 -1.08 -0.22 9.90
CA LYS A 84 -0.06 0.77 9.61
C LYS A 84 1.08 0.11 8.87
N SER A 85 1.81 0.91 8.12
CA SER A 85 2.95 0.37 7.40
C SER A 85 4.08 1.38 7.39
N LYS A 86 5.30 0.86 7.25
CA LYS A 86 6.48 1.69 7.12
C LYS A 86 7.47 0.97 6.23
N TYR A 87 8.29 1.75 5.52
CA TYR A 87 9.38 1.21 4.75
C TYR A 87 10.64 1.31 5.57
N GLU A 88 11.39 0.22 5.59
CA GLU A 88 12.66 0.17 6.32
C GLU A 88 13.75 -0.30 5.37
N LEU A 89 14.94 0.26 5.53
CA LEU A 89 16.08 -0.19 4.75
C LEU A 89 16.42 -1.61 5.17
N ALA A 90 16.35 -2.53 4.23
CA ALA A 90 16.65 -3.94 4.49
C ALA A 90 18.09 -4.28 4.19
N GLY A 91 18.75 -3.50 3.34
CA GLY A 91 20.11 -3.77 2.98
C GLY A 91 20.43 -3.25 1.59
N TYR A 92 21.43 -3.81 0.99
CA TYR A 92 21.85 -3.43 -0.35
C TYR A 92 22.11 -4.69 -1.15
N SER A 93 21.81 -4.62 -2.45
CA SER A 93 22.18 -5.69 -3.36
C SER A 93 23.13 -5.10 -4.41
N ALA A 94 24.00 -5.96 -4.94
CA ALA A 94 24.91 -5.55 -6.00
C ALA A 94 24.46 -6.19 -7.30
N ASP A 95 24.50 -5.41 -8.37
CA ASP A 95 24.23 -5.98 -9.67
C ASP A 95 25.50 -6.60 -10.25
N LYS A 96 25.42 -7.11 -11.46
CA LYS A 96 26.56 -7.77 -12.06
C LYS A 96 27.71 -6.82 -12.36
N ASN A 97 27.44 -5.51 -12.36
CA ASN A 97 28.48 -4.51 -12.56
C ASN A 97 29.07 -4.03 -11.24
N GLY A 98 28.57 -4.55 -10.11
CA GLY A 98 29.05 -4.14 -8.81
C GLY A 98 28.36 -2.91 -8.26
N ASP A 99 27.38 -2.37 -8.97
CA ASP A 99 26.65 -1.21 -8.47
C ASP A 99 25.68 -1.67 -7.39
N ARG A 100 25.58 -0.87 -6.35
CA ARG A 100 24.75 -1.22 -5.19
C ARG A 100 23.41 -0.53 -5.28
N THR A 101 22.36 -1.29 -4.98
CA THR A 101 20.99 -0.80 -4.96
C THR A 101 20.42 -0.99 -3.57
N ALA A 102 19.81 0.06 -3.04
CA ALA A 102 19.17 -0.03 -1.73
C ALA A 102 17.93 -0.93 -1.82
N GLU A 103 17.77 -1.77 -0.82
CA GLU A 103 16.61 -2.65 -0.72
C GLU A 103 15.78 -2.20 0.47
N TYR A 104 14.50 -2.03 0.24
CA TYR A 104 13.56 -1.61 1.27
C TYR A 104 12.53 -2.69 1.51
N ARG A 105 12.06 -2.72 2.73
CA ARG A 105 11.05 -3.70 3.14
C ARG A 105 9.87 -2.96 3.72
N LEU A 106 8.68 -3.35 3.24
CA LEU A 106 7.43 -2.85 3.80
C LEU A 106 7.10 -3.68 5.03
N THR A 107 6.91 -3.01 6.15
CA THR A 107 6.60 -3.69 7.40
C THR A 107 5.23 -3.22 7.88
N TYR A 108 4.33 -4.17 8.12
CA TYR A 108 2.99 -3.87 8.64
C TYR A 108 2.99 -3.98 10.17
N TYR A 109 2.19 -3.15 10.80
CA TYR A 109 2.05 -3.15 12.26
C TYR A 109 0.76 -2.43 12.64
N GLY A 110 0.40 -2.49 13.92
CA GLY A 110 -0.71 -1.69 14.43
C GLY A 110 -2.04 -1.98 13.79
N LEU A 111 -2.43 -3.26 13.75
CA LEU A 111 -3.70 -3.65 13.15
C LEU A 111 -4.86 -3.15 13.98
N GLU A 112 -5.94 -2.76 13.30
CA GLU A 112 -7.18 -2.34 13.98
C GLU A 112 -8.39 -2.65 13.11
N CYS A 113 -9.51 -2.96 13.75
CA CYS A 113 -10.75 -3.19 13.05
C CYS A 113 -11.27 -1.89 12.47
N ILE A 114 -11.91 -1.98 11.31
CA ILE A 114 -12.55 -0.84 10.68
C ILE A 114 -13.99 -1.19 10.40
N ASP A 115 -14.89 -0.30 10.79
CA ASP A 115 -16.32 -0.49 10.59
C ASP A 115 -16.62 -0.55 9.10
N LYS A 116 -17.43 -1.54 8.71
CA LYS A 116 -17.82 -1.73 7.32
C LYS A 116 -18.42 -0.46 6.72
N ILE A 117 -19.21 0.28 7.50
CA ILE A 117 -19.85 1.49 7.01
C ILE A 117 -18.80 2.52 6.56
N PHE A 118 -17.75 2.68 7.33
CA PHE A 118 -16.69 3.61 6.94
C PHE A 118 -15.96 3.14 5.69
N VAL A 119 -15.79 1.84 5.54
CA VAL A 119 -15.18 1.29 4.32
C VAL A 119 -16.08 1.58 3.11
N MET A 120 -17.38 1.36 3.26
CA MET A 120 -18.33 1.62 2.18
C MET A 120 -18.27 3.08 1.74
N GLN A 121 -18.28 3.99 2.70
CA GLN A 121 -18.22 5.42 2.41
C GLN A 121 -16.92 5.79 1.72
N HIS A 122 -15.82 5.23 2.22
CA HIS A 122 -14.50 5.52 1.65
C HIS A 122 -14.40 5.02 0.21
N LEU A 123 -14.81 3.78 -0.04
CA LEU A 123 -14.71 3.22 -1.38
C LEU A 123 -15.65 3.92 -2.36
N TRP A 124 -16.85 4.27 -1.90
CA TRP A 124 -17.75 5.02 -2.76
C TRP A 124 -17.14 6.33 -3.20
N TYR A 125 -16.45 6.99 -2.30
CA TYR A 125 -15.82 8.27 -2.60
C TYR A 125 -14.57 8.13 -3.49
N CYS A 126 -13.78 7.09 -3.25
CA CYS A 126 -12.48 6.95 -3.87
C CYS A 126 -12.50 6.13 -5.15
N SER A 127 -13.35 5.11 -5.21
CA SER A 127 -13.35 4.20 -6.35
C SER A 127 -14.65 3.41 -6.41
N HIS A 128 -15.54 3.84 -7.28
CA HIS A 128 -16.80 3.11 -7.49
C HIS A 128 -16.55 1.68 -7.95
N LYS A 129 -15.46 1.45 -8.67
CA LYS A 129 -15.11 0.11 -9.11
C LYS A 129 -14.85 -0.81 -7.93
N LEU A 130 -14.06 -0.34 -6.95
CA LEU A 130 -13.80 -1.12 -5.75
C LEU A 130 -15.05 -1.29 -4.92
N TYR A 131 -15.88 -0.24 -4.84
CA TYR A 131 -17.12 -0.36 -4.11
C TYR A 131 -17.97 -1.50 -4.69
N LYS A 132 -18.17 -1.50 -6.00
CA LYS A 132 -18.98 -2.54 -6.64
C LYS A 132 -18.40 -3.92 -6.47
N LYS A 133 -17.06 -4.01 -6.49
CA LYS A 133 -16.40 -5.30 -6.34
C LYS A 133 -16.70 -5.94 -4.99
N TYR A 134 -16.73 -5.13 -3.92
CA TYR A 134 -16.88 -5.67 -2.58
C TYR A 134 -18.28 -5.57 -2.02
N PHE A 135 -19.09 -4.65 -2.49
CA PHE A 135 -20.39 -4.39 -1.91
C PHE A 135 -21.54 -4.48 -2.91
N GLY A 136 -21.26 -4.59 -4.21
CA GLY A 136 -22.30 -4.70 -5.22
C GLY A 136 -22.94 -3.34 -5.50
N GLU A 137 -24.22 -3.38 -5.84
CA GLU A 137 -24.96 -2.17 -6.17
C GLU A 137 -25.34 -1.42 -4.90
N LEU A 138 -25.28 -0.09 -4.99
CA LEU A 138 -25.66 0.76 -3.88
C LEU A 138 -27.17 0.89 -3.83
N GLU A 139 -27.73 0.66 -2.66
CA GLU A 139 -29.17 0.78 -2.43
C GLU A 139 -29.49 2.22 -2.06
N GLU A 140 -30.45 2.80 -2.76
CA GLU A 140 -30.82 4.18 -2.50
C GLU A 140 -31.80 4.28 -1.33
N GLY A 141 -31.64 5.35 -0.58
CA GLY A 141 -32.49 5.62 0.55
C GLY A 141 -33.84 6.20 0.20
#